data_b768e30c0c526d575d4562d2f4fbd70f
#
_entry.id   b768e30c0c526d575d4562d2f4fbd70f
#
_cell.length_a   1.000
_cell.length_b   1.000
_cell.length_c   1.000
_cell.angle_alpha   90.00
_cell.angle_beta   90.00
_cell.angle_gamma   90.00
#
_symmetry.space_group_name_H-M   'P 1'
#
loop_
_entity.id
_entity.type
_entity.pdbx_description
1 polymer ?
#
loop_
_entity_poly.entity_id
_entity_poly.type
_entity_poly.pdbx_seq_one_letter_code
_entity_poly.pdbx_strand_id
1 'polypeptide(L)' 'MDIVCCTDNNYVIPCGVLVTSICVNNPKEEITVHILTEEISPENQEVLKKVVAKYGQQIQFYTVDKKVFAN' A
#
# COMPACT_ATOMS: atom_id res chain seq x y z
N MET A 1 12.73 6.55 0.52
CA MET A 1 12.24 5.63 1.58
C MET A 1 11.28 4.63 0.96
N ASP A 2 11.53 3.37 1.17
CA ASP A 2 10.67 2.29 0.68
C ASP A 2 9.95 1.65 1.86
N ILE A 3 8.65 1.50 1.74
CA ILE A 3 7.81 0.92 2.78
C ILE A 3 7.10 -0.29 2.19
N VAL A 4 7.17 -1.43 2.88
CA VAL A 4 6.52 -2.65 2.45
C VAL A 4 5.34 -2.95 3.38
N CYS A 5 4.17 -3.13 2.79
CA CYS A 5 2.96 -3.51 3.53
C CYS A 5 2.32 -4.73 2.88
N CYS A 6 1.80 -5.63 3.71
CA CYS A 6 0.98 -6.73 3.25
C CYS A 6 -0.47 -6.40 3.57
N THR A 7 -1.35 -6.49 2.59
CA THR A 7 -2.75 -6.18 2.81
C THR A 7 -3.65 -7.02 1.91
N ASP A 8 -4.93 -7.05 2.24
CA ASP A 8 -5.98 -7.61 1.41
C ASP A 8 -7.19 -6.69 1.46
N ASN A 9 -8.32 -7.11 0.87
CA ASN A 9 -9.52 -6.28 0.82
C ASN A 9 -10.08 -5.93 2.21
N ASN A 10 -9.81 -6.76 3.21
CA ASN A 10 -10.30 -6.53 4.57
C ASN A 10 -9.51 -5.48 5.34
N TYR A 11 -8.26 -5.27 4.95
CA TYR A 11 -7.34 -4.40 5.68
C TYR A 11 -6.93 -3.16 4.91
N VAL A 12 -7.63 -2.84 3.82
CA VAL A 12 -7.31 -1.66 3.00
C VAL A 12 -7.44 -0.37 3.81
N ILE A 13 -8.48 -0.24 4.61
CA ILE A 13 -8.68 0.97 5.40
C ILE A 13 -7.58 1.16 6.45
N PRO A 14 -7.26 0.16 7.30
CA PRO A 14 -6.12 0.28 8.21
C PRO A 14 -4.80 0.54 7.47
N CYS A 15 -4.59 -0.10 6.33
CA CYS A 15 -3.40 0.12 5.51
C CYS A 15 -3.33 1.58 5.03
N GLY A 16 -4.45 2.12 4.57
CA GLY A 16 -4.53 3.51 4.14
C GLY A 16 -4.23 4.49 5.27
N VAL A 17 -4.72 4.20 6.48
CA VAL A 17 -4.44 5.03 7.65
C VAL A 17 -2.95 5.02 7.97
N LEU A 18 -2.32 3.84 7.94
CA LEU A 18 -0.89 3.70 8.20
C LEU A 18 -0.08 4.48 7.16
N VAL A 19 -0.39 4.31 5.88
CA VAL A 19 0.32 5.00 4.80
C VAL A 19 0.15 6.51 4.93
N THR A 20 -1.06 6.97 5.22
CA THR A 20 -1.33 8.39 5.44
C THR A 20 -0.46 8.95 6.58
N SER A 21 -0.42 8.22 7.70
CA SER A 21 0.39 8.61 8.86
C SER A 21 1.85 8.77 8.50
N ILE A 22 2.40 7.82 7.74
CA ILE A 22 3.79 7.86 7.32
C ILE A 22 4.04 9.06 6.40
N CYS A 23 3.15 9.32 5.44
CA CYS A 23 3.29 10.44 4.52
C CYS A 23 3.21 11.78 5.25
N VAL A 24 2.30 11.91 6.20
CA VAL A 24 2.12 13.15 6.97
C VAL A 24 3.34 13.42 7.85
N ASN A 25 3.91 12.38 8.45
CA ASN A 25 5.03 12.53 9.36
C ASN A 25 6.39 12.66 8.66
N ASN A 26 6.44 12.41 7.35
CA ASN A 26 7.68 12.47 6.56
C ASN A 26 7.47 13.29 5.29
N PRO A 27 7.07 14.56 5.39
CA PRO A 27 6.65 15.34 4.23
C PRO A 27 7.78 15.67 3.26
N LYS A 28 9.03 15.56 3.69
CA LYS A 28 10.18 15.87 2.83
C LYS A 28 10.83 14.62 2.24
N GLU A 29 10.33 13.44 2.58
CA GLU A 29 10.87 12.18 2.07
C GLU A 29 10.17 11.78 0.78
N GLU A 30 10.92 11.16 -0.12
CA GLU A 30 10.34 10.48 -1.27
C GLU A 30 9.99 9.07 -0.81
N ILE A 31 8.69 8.75 -0.85
CA ILE A 31 8.20 7.48 -0.33
C ILE A 31 7.62 6.66 -1.46
N THR A 32 8.05 5.42 -1.55
CA THR A 32 7.44 4.41 -2.41
C THR A 32 6.83 3.34 -1.52
N VAL A 33 5.54 3.14 -1.64
CA VAL A 33 4.82 2.12 -0.88
C VAL A 33 4.70 0.88 -1.74
N HIS A 34 5.17 -0.24 -1.22
CA HIS A 34 5.09 -1.54 -1.90
C HIS A 34 4.03 -2.38 -1.20
N ILE A 35 2.96 -2.69 -1.90
CA ILE A 35 1.84 -3.48 -1.36
C ILE A 35 1.96 -4.90 -1.87
N LEU A 36 2.14 -5.83 -0.95
CA LEU A 36 2.12 -7.26 -1.24
C LEU A 36 0.73 -7.78 -0.93
N THR A 37 0.09 -8.40 -1.90
CA THR A 37 -1.28 -8.88 -1.74
C THR A 37 -1.51 -10.14 -2.56
N GLU A 38 -2.33 -11.06 -2.07
CA GLU A 38 -2.78 -12.20 -2.85
C GLU A 38 -3.84 -11.74 -3.85
N GLU A 39 -4.75 -10.88 -3.40
CA GLU A 39 -5.80 -10.34 -4.24
C GLU A 39 -6.33 -9.05 -3.62
N ILE A 40 -6.46 -8.02 -4.44
CA ILE A 40 -7.06 -6.76 -4.03
C ILE A 40 -7.87 -6.23 -5.20
N SER A 41 -9.11 -5.78 -4.93
CA SER A 41 -9.99 -5.29 -5.97
C SER A 41 -9.47 -3.98 -6.57
N PRO A 42 -9.81 -3.69 -7.85
CA PRO A 42 -9.41 -2.43 -8.47
C PRO A 42 -9.90 -1.21 -7.69
N GLU A 43 -11.08 -1.27 -7.10
CA GLU A 43 -11.61 -0.16 -6.29
C GLU A 43 -10.72 0.11 -5.08
N ASN A 44 -10.28 -0.94 -4.40
CA ASN A 44 -9.42 -0.79 -3.23
C ASN A 44 -8.02 -0.35 -3.61
N GLN A 45 -7.51 -0.78 -4.77
CA GLN A 45 -6.25 -0.26 -5.29
C GLN A 45 -6.35 1.25 -5.53
N GLU A 46 -7.46 1.72 -6.08
CA GLU A 46 -7.66 3.14 -6.32
C GLU A 46 -7.71 3.94 -5.03
N VAL A 47 -8.30 3.39 -3.96
CA VAL A 47 -8.31 4.04 -2.65
C VAL A 47 -6.88 4.32 -2.20
N LEU A 48 -6.01 3.32 -2.25
CA LEU A 48 -4.62 3.47 -1.83
C LEU A 48 -3.82 4.39 -2.77
N LYS A 49 -4.07 4.30 -4.07
CA LYS A 49 -3.42 5.18 -5.05
C LYS A 49 -3.76 6.64 -4.79
N LYS A 50 -5.03 6.94 -4.47
CA LYS A 50 -5.44 8.31 -4.16
C LYS A 50 -4.79 8.84 -2.90
N VAL A 51 -4.60 7.99 -1.91
CA VAL A 51 -3.94 8.39 -0.67
C VAL A 51 -2.52 8.85 -0.94
N VAL A 52 -1.73 8.05 -1.65
CA VAL A 52 -0.33 8.41 -1.91
C VAL A 52 -0.22 9.58 -2.89
N ALA A 53 -1.12 9.66 -3.86
CA ALA A 53 -1.11 10.75 -4.83
C ALA A 53 -1.38 12.10 -4.16
N LYS A 54 -2.22 12.11 -3.13
CA LYS A 54 -2.51 13.33 -2.36
C LYS A 54 -1.25 13.92 -1.75
N TYR A 55 -0.29 13.08 -1.39
CA TYR A 55 0.96 13.51 -0.76
C TYR A 55 2.14 13.50 -1.72
N GLY A 56 1.89 13.31 -3.03
CA GLY A 56 2.95 13.31 -4.03
C GLY A 56 3.86 12.09 -3.96
N GLN A 57 3.41 11.00 -3.37
CA GLN A 57 4.21 9.79 -3.20
C GLN A 57 3.82 8.72 -4.22
N GLN A 58 4.53 7.61 -4.20
CA GLN A 58 4.33 6.54 -5.18
C GLN A 58 3.89 5.25 -4.48
N ILE A 59 3.19 4.41 -5.24
CA ILE A 59 2.73 3.12 -4.75
C ILE A 59 2.87 2.08 -5.86
N GLN A 60 3.25 0.87 -5.48
CA GLN A 60 3.29 -0.28 -6.38
C GLN A 60 2.61 -1.46 -5.73
N PHE A 61 1.90 -2.23 -6.54
CA PHE A 61 1.19 -3.43 -6.08
C PHE A 61 1.87 -4.66 -6.63
N TYR A 62 2.09 -5.64 -5.76
CA TYR A 62 2.69 -6.92 -6.11
C TYR A 62 1.72 -8.02 -5.73
N THR A 63 1.30 -8.80 -6.72
CA THR A 63 0.48 -9.97 -6.47
C THR A 63 1.39 -11.12 -6.10
N VAL A 64 1.15 -11.73 -4.94
CA VAL A 64 1.93 -12.87 -4.49
C VAL A 64 1.08 -14.13 -4.58
N ASP A 65 1.72 -15.23 -5.00
CA ASP A 65 1.04 -16.50 -5.10
C ASP A 65 0.96 -17.12 -3.70
N LYS A 66 -0.24 -17.50 -3.30
CA LYS A 66 -0.49 -18.15 -2.03
C LYS A 66 0.40 -19.38 -1.83
N LYS A 67 0.73 -20.08 -2.90
CA LYS A 67 1.59 -21.26 -2.86
C LYS A 67 3.01 -20.94 -2.41
N VAL A 68 3.47 -19.71 -2.58
CA VAL A 68 4.80 -19.30 -2.16
C VAL A 68 4.92 -19.33 -0.64
N PHE A 69 3.81 -19.09 0.06
CA PHE A 69 3.78 -19.02 1.52
C PHE A 69 3.25 -20.29 2.17
N ALA A 70 2.66 -21.19 1.40
CA ALA A 70 2.09 -22.42 1.91
C ALA A 70 3.10 -23.56 1.74
N ASN A 71 3.75 -23.90 2.81
CA ASN A 71 4.65 -25.05 2.82
C ASN A 71 4.03 -26.20 3.60
#